data_ff9a1a1796c0861cd768327954cc1d59
#
_entry.id   ff9a1a1796c0861cd768327954cc1d59
#
_cell.length_a   1.000
_cell.length_b   1.000
_cell.length_c   1.000
_cell.angle_alpha   90.00
_cell.angle_beta   90.00
_cell.angle_gamma   90.00
#
_symmetry.space_group_name_H-M   'P 1'
#
loop_
_entity.id
_entity.type
_entity.pdbx_description
1 polymer ?
#
loop_
_entity_poly.entity_id
_entity_poly.type
_entity_poly.pdbx_seq_one_letter_code
_entity_poly.pdbx_strand_id
1 'polypeptide(L)'
;MANRIMLNETSYHGAGAIKEIATEAKARAFKKAFVCSDPDLIKFGVTKKVTDILDENGLAYEIYSDIKANPTIENVQHGVEAFKKAEADYIVAIGGGSSMDTSKAIGIIIANPEFEDVRSLEGVAPTTKPCVPIIAVPTTAGTAAEVTINYVITDVERKRKFVCVDPHDMPVIAVVDPDMMSSMPKGLTASTGMDALTHAIEGYTTKAAWEM
;
A
#
# COMPACT_ATOMS: atom_id res chain seq x y z
N MET A 1 -2.34 -23.04 21.82
CA MET A 1 -1.83 -21.67 21.67
C MET A 1 -2.83 -20.93 20.77
N ALA A 2 -3.21 -19.69 21.05
CA ALA A 2 -4.16 -18.98 20.19
C ALA A 2 -3.41 -18.39 18.99
N ASN A 3 -3.95 -18.58 17.78
CA ASN A 3 -3.44 -17.98 16.54
C ASN A 3 -4.27 -16.74 16.22
N ARG A 4 -3.61 -15.64 15.84
CA ARG A 4 -4.26 -14.37 15.45
C ARG A 4 -4.19 -14.22 13.94
N ILE A 5 -5.34 -13.99 13.33
CA ILE A 5 -5.46 -13.62 11.92
C ILE A 5 -5.87 -12.14 11.85
N MET A 6 -5.25 -11.40 10.96
CA MET A 6 -5.65 -10.03 10.62
C MET A 6 -5.94 -9.95 9.13
N LEU A 7 -7.07 -9.37 8.79
CA LEU A 7 -7.55 -9.21 7.42
C LEU A 7 -8.00 -7.78 7.21
N ASN A 8 -8.09 -7.35 5.94
CA ASN A 8 -8.74 -6.09 5.58
C ASN A 8 -10.19 -6.09 6.08
N GLU A 9 -10.75 -4.91 6.34
CA GLU A 9 -12.19 -4.80 6.63
C GLU A 9 -13.02 -5.25 5.44
N THR A 10 -12.56 -4.90 4.22
CA THR A 10 -13.24 -5.27 2.97
C THR A 10 -12.20 -5.61 1.89
N SER A 11 -12.52 -6.59 1.06
CA SER A 11 -11.68 -6.95 -0.09
C SER A 11 -12.57 -7.25 -1.30
N TYR A 12 -12.27 -6.58 -2.42
CA TYR A 12 -12.95 -6.75 -3.70
C TYR A 12 -12.05 -7.46 -4.69
N HIS A 13 -12.57 -8.46 -5.38
CA HIS A 13 -11.79 -9.29 -6.30
C HIS A 13 -12.53 -9.45 -7.63
N GLY A 14 -11.87 -9.15 -8.75
CA GLY A 14 -12.39 -9.39 -10.09
C GLY A 14 -12.25 -8.18 -11.02
N ALA A 15 -12.49 -8.42 -12.30
CA ALA A 15 -12.41 -7.39 -13.33
C ALA A 15 -13.45 -6.28 -13.08
N GLY A 16 -12.99 -5.03 -13.10
CA GLY A 16 -13.82 -3.86 -12.81
C GLY A 16 -13.99 -3.54 -11.32
N ALA A 17 -13.34 -4.28 -10.42
CA ALA A 17 -13.40 -4.04 -8.97
C ALA A 17 -12.93 -2.63 -8.57
N ILE A 18 -12.10 -1.98 -9.37
CA ILE A 18 -11.67 -0.59 -9.11
C ILE A 18 -12.83 0.40 -8.98
N LYS A 19 -14.02 0.11 -9.50
CA LYS A 19 -15.21 0.95 -9.35
C LYS A 19 -15.68 1.06 -7.90
N GLU A 20 -15.39 0.03 -7.09
CA GLU A 20 -15.76 0.02 -5.68
C GLU A 20 -14.96 1.02 -4.83
N ILE A 21 -13.85 1.55 -5.35
CA ILE A 21 -13.11 2.65 -4.70
C ILE A 21 -14.04 3.84 -4.43
N ALA A 22 -14.84 4.22 -5.41
CA ALA A 22 -15.77 5.35 -5.26
C ALA A 22 -16.95 5.01 -4.34
N THR A 23 -17.44 3.78 -4.39
CA THR A 23 -18.51 3.28 -3.49
C THR A 23 -18.05 3.36 -2.04
N GLU A 24 -16.86 2.82 -1.74
CA GLU A 24 -16.31 2.80 -0.40
C GLU A 24 -15.93 4.19 0.11
N ALA A 25 -15.33 5.03 -0.74
CA ALA A 25 -14.98 6.40 -0.37
C ALA A 25 -16.22 7.20 0.03
N LYS A 26 -17.32 7.07 -0.72
CA LYS A 26 -18.61 7.71 -0.39
C LYS A 26 -19.24 7.14 0.87
N ALA A 27 -19.27 5.82 1.02
CA ALA A 27 -19.87 5.15 2.19
C ALA A 27 -19.14 5.52 3.50
N ARG A 28 -17.84 5.74 3.43
CA ARG A 28 -17.00 6.15 4.56
C ARG A 28 -16.92 7.67 4.75
N ALA A 29 -17.60 8.43 3.89
CA ALA A 29 -17.57 9.90 3.88
C ALA A 29 -16.16 10.50 3.76
N PHE A 30 -15.25 9.82 3.04
CA PHE A 30 -13.93 10.33 2.72
C PHE A 30 -14.03 11.55 1.81
N LYS A 31 -13.16 12.53 1.99
CA LYS A 31 -13.25 13.83 1.33
C LYS A 31 -12.23 14.03 0.22
N LYS A 32 -10.97 13.70 0.47
CA LYS A 32 -9.88 13.90 -0.49
C LYS A 32 -8.87 12.76 -0.43
N ALA A 33 -8.67 12.09 -1.56
CA ALA A 33 -7.69 11.03 -1.71
C ALA A 33 -6.27 11.57 -1.85
N PHE A 34 -5.31 10.92 -1.22
CA PHE A 34 -3.91 11.01 -1.55
C PHE A 34 -3.54 9.79 -2.40
N VAL A 35 -3.42 9.99 -3.70
CA VAL A 35 -3.18 8.91 -4.66
C VAL A 35 -1.68 8.66 -4.78
N CYS A 36 -1.18 7.61 -4.14
CA CYS A 36 0.22 7.19 -4.21
C CYS A 36 0.42 6.25 -5.41
N SER A 37 1.19 6.68 -6.40
CA SER A 37 1.48 5.87 -7.58
C SER A 37 2.84 6.22 -8.17
N ASP A 38 3.57 5.23 -8.68
CA ASP A 38 4.87 5.50 -9.28
C ASP A 38 4.75 6.21 -10.65
N PRO A 39 5.82 6.92 -11.09
CA PRO A 39 5.80 7.67 -12.33
C PRO A 39 5.53 6.84 -13.58
N ASP A 40 5.93 5.57 -13.62
CA ASP A 40 5.71 4.71 -14.78
C ASP A 40 4.24 4.31 -14.91
N LEU A 41 3.57 3.99 -13.79
CA LEU A 41 2.13 3.71 -13.80
C LEU A 41 1.30 4.92 -14.24
N ILE A 42 1.73 6.13 -13.85
CA ILE A 42 1.11 7.38 -14.30
C ILE A 42 1.32 7.54 -15.81
N LYS A 43 2.56 7.42 -16.28
CA LYS A 43 2.95 7.57 -17.67
C LYS A 43 2.23 6.57 -18.60
N PHE A 44 2.05 5.34 -18.15
CA PHE A 44 1.38 4.29 -18.93
C PHE A 44 -0.15 4.27 -18.75
N GLY A 45 -0.70 5.23 -18.01
CA GLY A 45 -2.15 5.39 -17.86
C GLY A 45 -2.82 4.39 -16.93
N VAL A 46 -2.06 3.60 -16.17
CA VAL A 46 -2.62 2.66 -15.19
C VAL A 46 -3.29 3.42 -14.05
N THR A 47 -2.60 4.41 -13.49
CA THR A 47 -3.14 5.31 -12.46
C THR A 47 -4.39 6.04 -12.94
N LYS A 48 -4.42 6.41 -14.23
CA LYS A 48 -5.55 7.11 -14.84
C LYS A 48 -6.85 6.33 -14.75
N LYS A 49 -6.82 4.99 -14.80
CA LYS A 49 -8.03 4.16 -14.64
C LYS A 49 -8.73 4.42 -13.31
N VAL A 50 -7.97 4.67 -12.25
CA VAL A 50 -8.51 4.97 -10.92
C VAL A 50 -8.91 6.44 -10.80
N THR A 51 -8.07 7.37 -11.30
CA THR A 51 -8.40 8.80 -11.21
C THR A 51 -9.63 9.16 -12.04
N ASP A 52 -9.86 8.50 -13.18
CA ASP A 52 -11.10 8.67 -13.95
C ASP A 52 -12.35 8.29 -13.12
N ILE A 53 -12.27 7.21 -12.32
CA ILE A 53 -13.35 6.82 -11.41
C ILE A 53 -13.57 7.88 -10.32
N LEU A 54 -12.50 8.46 -9.77
CA LEU A 54 -12.59 9.53 -8.79
C LEU A 54 -13.25 10.78 -9.41
N ASP A 55 -12.81 11.18 -10.61
CA ASP A 55 -13.35 12.32 -11.36
C ASP A 55 -14.84 12.14 -11.70
N GLU A 56 -15.21 10.98 -12.25
CA GLU A 56 -16.60 10.63 -12.59
C GLU A 56 -17.53 10.67 -11.38
N ASN A 57 -16.98 10.45 -10.19
CA ASN A 57 -17.74 10.42 -8.93
C ASN A 57 -17.62 11.71 -8.10
N GLY A 58 -16.91 12.73 -8.61
CA GLY A 58 -16.73 14.01 -7.94
C GLY A 58 -15.90 13.92 -6.65
N LEU A 59 -15.00 12.95 -6.57
CA LEU A 59 -14.11 12.74 -5.43
C LEU A 59 -12.79 13.49 -5.66
N ALA A 60 -12.46 14.40 -4.76
CA ALA A 60 -11.22 15.16 -4.84
C ALA A 60 -10.00 14.26 -4.56
N TYR A 61 -8.89 14.56 -5.24
CA TYR A 61 -7.63 13.83 -5.01
C TYR A 61 -6.40 14.71 -5.29
N GLU A 62 -5.26 14.26 -4.79
CA GLU A 62 -3.92 14.76 -5.09
C GLU A 62 -3.01 13.58 -5.41
N ILE A 63 -2.21 13.67 -6.48
CA ILE A 63 -1.30 12.59 -6.87
C ILE A 63 0.07 12.81 -6.26
N TYR A 64 0.57 11.81 -5.56
CA TYR A 64 1.95 11.72 -5.08
C TYR A 64 2.71 10.67 -5.87
N SER A 65 3.77 11.10 -6.55
CA SER A 65 4.54 10.26 -7.48
C SER A 65 6.01 10.07 -7.12
N ASP A 66 6.48 10.61 -6.00
CA ASP A 66 7.84 10.33 -5.52
C ASP A 66 7.93 8.93 -4.89
N ILE A 67 7.49 7.94 -5.68
CA ILE A 67 7.56 6.52 -5.34
C ILE A 67 8.73 5.92 -6.10
N LYS A 68 9.63 5.27 -5.38
CA LYS A 68 10.80 4.60 -5.96
C LYS A 68 10.77 3.11 -5.68
N ALA A 69 11.34 2.34 -6.58
CA ALA A 69 11.67 0.95 -6.28
C ALA A 69 12.58 0.92 -5.03
N ASN A 70 12.19 0.13 -4.01
CA ASN A 70 12.82 0.14 -2.71
C ASN A 70 12.71 1.53 -2.03
N PRO A 71 11.52 1.88 -1.51
CA PRO A 71 11.26 3.21 -0.96
C PRO A 71 12.25 3.58 0.13
N THR A 72 12.68 4.83 0.13
CA THR A 72 13.66 5.36 1.08
C THR A 72 12.98 6.15 2.19
N ILE A 73 13.69 6.37 3.28
CA ILE A 73 13.26 7.26 4.37
C ILE A 73 12.87 8.64 3.82
N GLU A 74 13.68 9.19 2.91
CA GLU A 74 13.42 10.50 2.29
C GLU A 74 12.09 10.51 1.51
N ASN A 75 11.79 9.44 0.72
CA ASN A 75 10.50 9.35 0.01
C ASN A 75 9.31 9.36 0.98
N VAL A 76 9.43 8.67 2.11
CA VAL A 76 8.38 8.67 3.13
C VAL A 76 8.20 10.06 3.73
N GLN A 77 9.29 10.74 4.09
CA GLN A 77 9.26 12.09 4.67
C GLN A 77 8.62 13.10 3.71
N HIS A 78 9.03 13.10 2.43
CA HIS A 78 8.39 13.93 1.40
C HIS A 78 6.90 13.61 1.25
N GLY A 79 6.53 12.34 1.35
CA GLY A 79 5.13 11.90 1.28
C GLY A 79 4.30 12.38 2.46
N VAL A 80 4.87 12.37 3.66
CA VAL A 80 4.20 12.91 4.88
C VAL A 80 3.93 14.41 4.73
N GLU A 81 4.91 15.18 4.23
CA GLU A 81 4.74 16.61 3.98
C GLU A 81 3.71 16.88 2.89
N ALA A 82 3.78 16.12 1.78
CA ALA A 82 2.83 16.22 0.68
C ALA A 82 1.40 15.87 1.11
N PHE A 83 1.21 14.83 1.93
CA PHE A 83 -0.09 14.45 2.48
C PHE A 83 -0.69 15.58 3.32
N LYS A 84 0.09 16.16 4.24
CA LYS A 84 -0.34 17.28 5.08
C LYS A 84 -0.73 18.49 4.22
N LYS A 85 0.07 18.82 3.20
CA LYS A 85 -0.20 19.93 2.29
C LYS A 85 -1.44 19.71 1.42
N ALA A 86 -1.69 18.46 1.04
CA ALA A 86 -2.86 18.09 0.27
C ALA A 86 -4.16 18.17 1.08
N GLU A 87 -4.09 18.21 2.41
CA GLU A 87 -5.27 18.12 3.30
C GLU A 87 -6.13 16.88 2.99
N ALA A 88 -5.45 15.77 2.63
CA ALA A 88 -6.12 14.51 2.34
C ALA A 88 -6.50 13.78 3.63
N ASP A 89 -7.51 12.93 3.58
CA ASP A 89 -8.02 12.18 4.74
C ASP A 89 -7.98 10.66 4.54
N TYR A 90 -7.64 10.19 3.33
CA TYR A 90 -7.38 8.79 3.02
C TYR A 90 -6.34 8.65 1.91
N ILE A 91 -5.77 7.45 1.78
CA ILE A 91 -4.78 7.12 0.75
C ILE A 91 -5.38 6.13 -0.24
N VAL A 92 -5.14 6.32 -1.53
CA VAL A 92 -5.33 5.31 -2.56
C VAL A 92 -3.96 4.89 -3.06
N ALA A 93 -3.51 3.72 -2.64
CA ALA A 93 -2.20 3.17 -2.99
C ALA A 93 -2.31 2.34 -4.27
N ILE A 94 -1.74 2.81 -5.37
CA ILE A 94 -1.77 2.14 -6.67
C ILE A 94 -0.36 1.69 -7.03
N GLY A 95 -0.14 0.40 -7.14
CA GLY A 95 1.18 -0.12 -7.54
C GLY A 95 1.52 -1.48 -6.97
N GLY A 96 2.80 -1.81 -7.01
CA GLY A 96 3.35 -2.99 -6.34
C GLY A 96 3.73 -2.71 -4.89
N GLY A 97 4.58 -3.57 -4.32
CA GLY A 97 5.03 -3.45 -2.92
C GLY A 97 5.56 -2.07 -2.57
N SER A 98 6.36 -1.44 -3.45
CA SER A 98 6.95 -0.12 -3.15
C SER A 98 5.92 0.99 -2.94
N SER A 99 4.86 1.03 -3.75
CA SER A 99 3.77 2.00 -3.55
C SER A 99 3.01 1.73 -2.26
N MET A 100 2.75 0.45 -1.96
CA MET A 100 2.06 0.04 -0.73
C MET A 100 2.91 0.36 0.50
N ASP A 101 4.19 0.00 0.50
CA ASP A 101 5.11 0.22 1.62
C ASP A 101 5.26 1.72 1.92
N THR A 102 5.43 2.54 0.88
CA THR A 102 5.47 4.01 1.04
C THR A 102 4.17 4.53 1.65
N SER A 103 3.03 4.08 1.15
CA SER A 103 1.70 4.51 1.61
C SER A 103 1.45 4.14 3.08
N LYS A 104 1.83 2.93 3.50
CA LYS A 104 1.73 2.48 4.88
C LYS A 104 2.60 3.34 5.80
N ALA A 105 3.86 3.56 5.42
CA ALA A 105 4.78 4.39 6.20
C ALA A 105 4.27 5.84 6.33
N ILE A 106 3.76 6.45 5.25
CA ILE A 106 3.16 7.79 5.31
C ILE A 106 1.96 7.79 6.26
N GLY A 107 1.02 6.88 6.04
CA GLY A 107 -0.23 6.85 6.80
C GLY A 107 -0.04 6.58 8.29
N ILE A 108 0.91 5.72 8.67
CA ILE A 108 1.19 5.43 10.09
C ILE A 108 1.82 6.64 10.79
N ILE A 109 2.74 7.36 10.12
CA ILE A 109 3.38 8.57 10.67
C ILE A 109 2.37 9.70 10.80
N ILE A 110 1.47 9.90 9.84
CA ILE A 110 0.42 10.92 9.93
C ILE A 110 -0.46 10.69 11.14
N ALA A 111 -0.82 9.44 11.43
CA ALA A 111 -1.65 9.08 12.57
C ALA A 111 -0.87 9.08 13.91
N ASN A 112 0.44 8.80 13.86
CA ASN A 112 1.33 8.69 15.03
C ASN A 112 2.58 9.55 14.82
N PRO A 113 2.47 10.89 14.94
CA PRO A 113 3.55 11.82 14.59
C PRO A 113 4.80 11.70 15.51
N GLU A 114 4.69 11.03 16.63
CA GLU A 114 5.84 10.68 17.49
C GLU A 114 6.84 9.74 16.79
N PHE A 115 6.43 9.09 15.70
CA PHE A 115 7.27 8.22 14.87
C PHE A 115 7.73 8.89 13.55
N GLU A 116 7.85 10.23 13.52
CA GLU A 116 8.31 10.96 12.31
C GLU A 116 9.73 10.56 11.86
N ASP A 117 10.59 10.12 12.77
CA ASP A 117 11.80 9.40 12.39
C ASP A 117 11.42 7.98 11.93
N VAL A 118 11.40 7.77 10.62
CA VAL A 118 11.01 6.50 10.00
C VAL A 118 11.77 5.29 10.57
N ARG A 119 12.99 5.49 11.05
CA ARG A 119 13.79 4.43 11.69
C ARG A 119 13.18 3.92 12.99
N SER A 120 12.39 4.74 13.67
CA SER A 120 11.72 4.35 14.90
C SER A 120 10.60 3.32 14.70
N LEU A 121 10.19 3.13 13.44
CA LEU A 121 9.20 2.13 13.04
C LEU A 121 9.79 0.75 12.75
N GLU A 122 11.13 0.57 12.82
CA GLU A 122 11.77 -0.73 12.57
C GLU A 122 11.29 -1.80 13.53
N GLY A 123 10.99 -2.97 13.01
CA GLY A 123 10.44 -4.09 13.78
C GLY A 123 8.98 -3.86 14.15
N VAL A 124 8.64 -4.08 15.40
CA VAL A 124 7.29 -3.86 15.93
C VAL A 124 7.29 -2.59 16.75
N ALA A 125 6.89 -1.48 16.15
CA ALA A 125 6.80 -0.20 16.84
C ALA A 125 5.53 -0.14 17.72
N PRO A 126 5.59 0.53 18.89
CA PRO A 126 4.44 0.64 19.79
C PRO A 126 3.50 1.77 19.36
N THR A 127 3.03 1.75 18.11
CA THR A 127 2.04 2.70 17.62
C THR A 127 0.72 2.52 18.37
N THR A 128 -0.02 3.60 18.53
CA THR A 128 -1.27 3.58 19.32
C THR A 128 -2.52 3.87 18.51
N LYS A 129 -2.35 4.44 17.32
CA LYS A 129 -3.46 4.83 16.44
C LYS A 129 -3.38 4.08 15.12
N PRO A 130 -4.54 3.65 14.57
CA PRO A 130 -4.59 3.13 13.21
C PRO A 130 -4.01 4.14 12.21
N CYS A 131 -3.38 3.60 11.17
CA CYS A 131 -2.96 4.35 10.00
C CYS A 131 -4.13 5.16 9.40
N VAL A 132 -3.82 6.23 8.72
CA VAL A 132 -4.79 6.86 7.79
C VAL A 132 -5.38 5.77 6.90
N PRO A 133 -6.71 5.74 6.67
CA PRO A 133 -7.34 4.71 5.86
C PRO A 133 -6.66 4.54 4.50
N ILE A 134 -6.31 3.31 4.14
CA ILE A 134 -5.68 2.97 2.86
C ILE A 134 -6.64 2.09 2.05
N ILE A 135 -6.93 2.51 0.81
CA ILE A 135 -7.50 1.68 -0.23
C ILE A 135 -6.34 1.20 -1.10
N ALA A 136 -6.04 -0.07 -1.06
CA ALA A 136 -4.90 -0.67 -1.75
C ALA A 136 -5.32 -1.28 -3.08
N VAL A 137 -4.68 -0.86 -4.18
CA VAL A 137 -4.95 -1.30 -5.56
C VAL A 137 -3.66 -1.89 -6.14
N PRO A 138 -3.42 -3.20 -5.99
CA PRO A 138 -2.20 -3.83 -6.49
C PRO A 138 -2.17 -3.85 -8.02
N THR A 139 -0.98 -3.59 -8.58
CA THR A 139 -0.68 -3.71 -10.01
C THR A 139 0.32 -4.83 -10.31
N THR A 140 0.72 -5.58 -9.29
CA THR A 140 1.59 -6.77 -9.38
C THR A 140 1.00 -7.91 -8.57
N ALA A 141 1.23 -9.13 -9.02
CA ALA A 141 0.85 -10.35 -8.30
C ALA A 141 2.11 -11.00 -7.72
N GLY A 142 2.49 -10.63 -6.51
CA GLY A 142 3.73 -11.10 -5.85
C GLY A 142 3.68 -10.85 -4.36
N THR A 143 3.96 -9.64 -3.93
CA THR A 143 4.17 -9.26 -2.52
C THR A 143 2.94 -9.39 -1.63
N ALA A 144 1.73 -9.35 -2.19
CA ALA A 144 0.48 -9.30 -1.45
C ALA A 144 0.44 -8.19 -0.37
N ALA A 145 1.13 -7.06 -0.62
CA ALA A 145 1.26 -5.97 0.36
C ALA A 145 -0.08 -5.31 0.70
N GLU A 146 -1.10 -5.49 -0.16
CA GLU A 146 -2.47 -5.04 0.08
C GLU A 146 -3.19 -5.78 1.21
N VAL A 147 -2.68 -6.95 1.61
CA VAL A 147 -3.26 -7.81 2.66
C VAL A 147 -2.27 -8.14 3.78
N THR A 148 -1.18 -7.38 3.91
CA THR A 148 -0.14 -7.61 4.93
C THR A 148 -0.02 -6.45 5.91
N ILE A 149 0.50 -6.75 7.10
CA ILE A 149 0.85 -5.79 8.15
C ILE A 149 2.33 -5.38 8.10
N ASN A 150 3.02 -5.69 7.00
CA ASN A 150 4.45 -5.44 6.85
C ASN A 150 4.68 -4.38 5.79
N TYR A 151 5.76 -3.61 5.95
CA TYR A 151 6.32 -2.76 4.91
C TYR A 151 7.83 -2.66 5.08
N VAL A 152 8.54 -2.37 3.98
CA VAL A 152 10.00 -2.38 3.92
C VAL A 152 10.52 -1.04 3.45
N ILE A 153 11.38 -0.40 4.25
CA ILE A 153 11.98 0.88 3.92
C ILE A 153 13.50 0.74 3.82
N THR A 154 14.09 1.50 2.91
CA THR A 154 15.52 1.54 2.68
C THR A 154 16.14 2.72 3.44
N ASP A 155 17.04 2.42 4.35
CA ASP A 155 17.94 3.39 4.94
C ASP A 155 19.20 3.51 4.05
N VAL A 156 19.20 4.52 3.21
CA VAL A 156 20.30 4.77 2.26
C VAL A 156 21.60 5.11 2.99
N GLU A 157 21.50 5.85 4.08
CA GLU A 157 22.63 6.26 4.90
C GLU A 157 23.34 5.06 5.53
N ARG A 158 22.55 4.12 6.08
CA ARG A 158 23.06 2.88 6.69
C ARG A 158 23.20 1.73 5.68
N LYS A 159 22.89 1.95 4.40
CA LYS A 159 22.97 0.97 3.30
C LYS A 159 22.25 -0.34 3.61
N ARG A 160 21.08 -0.26 4.22
CA ARG A 160 20.28 -1.44 4.57
C ARG A 160 18.78 -1.22 4.36
N LYS A 161 18.07 -2.32 4.20
CA LYS A 161 16.59 -2.33 4.32
C LYS A 161 16.21 -2.75 5.72
N PHE A 162 15.10 -2.22 6.20
CA PHE A 162 14.50 -2.67 7.44
C PHE A 162 13.00 -2.91 7.25
N VAL A 163 12.51 -3.88 7.99
CA VAL A 163 11.11 -4.28 7.97
C VAL A 163 10.40 -3.61 9.15
N CYS A 164 9.24 -3.05 8.86
CA CYS A 164 8.29 -2.58 9.86
C CYS A 164 7.11 -3.55 9.89
N VAL A 165 6.62 -3.84 11.06
CA VAL A 165 5.49 -4.76 11.28
C VAL A 165 4.51 -4.08 12.22
N ASP A 166 3.34 -3.69 11.70
CA ASP A 166 2.36 -2.99 12.50
C ASP A 166 0.92 -3.40 12.10
N PRO A 167 0.16 -4.02 13.02
CA PRO A 167 -1.25 -4.32 12.76
C PRO A 167 -2.09 -3.09 12.40
N HIS A 168 -1.65 -1.88 12.77
CA HIS A 168 -2.35 -0.64 12.49
C HIS A 168 -2.17 -0.14 11.05
N ASP A 169 -1.23 -0.70 10.28
CA ASP A 169 -0.99 -0.28 8.89
C ASP A 169 -1.72 -1.14 7.84
N MET A 170 -2.46 -2.16 8.25
CA MET A 170 -3.25 -2.98 7.35
C MET A 170 -4.19 -2.08 6.52
N PRO A 171 -4.13 -2.13 5.17
CA PRO A 171 -5.10 -1.42 4.35
C PRO A 171 -6.52 -1.81 4.73
N VAL A 172 -7.39 -0.82 4.91
CA VAL A 172 -8.79 -1.10 5.30
C VAL A 172 -9.57 -1.75 4.15
N ILE A 173 -9.16 -1.44 2.91
CA ILE A 173 -9.77 -1.98 1.69
C ILE A 173 -8.69 -2.48 0.75
N ALA A 174 -8.83 -3.71 0.26
CA ALA A 174 -8.04 -4.24 -0.85
C ALA A 174 -8.92 -4.35 -2.10
N VAL A 175 -8.45 -3.82 -3.23
CA VAL A 175 -9.16 -3.87 -4.52
C VAL A 175 -8.28 -4.59 -5.54
N VAL A 176 -8.49 -5.89 -5.67
CA VAL A 176 -7.69 -6.78 -6.51
C VAL A 176 -8.39 -6.94 -7.88
N ASP A 177 -8.06 -6.05 -8.79
CA ASP A 177 -8.59 -6.01 -10.14
C ASP A 177 -7.54 -6.50 -11.14
N PRO A 178 -7.75 -7.63 -11.84
CA PRO A 178 -6.78 -8.16 -12.79
C PRO A 178 -6.51 -7.21 -13.96
N ASP A 179 -7.41 -6.30 -14.30
CA ASP A 179 -7.21 -5.33 -15.37
C ASP A 179 -6.14 -4.29 -15.00
N MET A 180 -5.86 -4.10 -13.70
CA MET A 180 -4.77 -3.25 -13.23
C MET A 180 -3.39 -3.90 -13.43
N MET A 181 -3.33 -5.22 -13.60
CA MET A 181 -2.10 -6.01 -13.79
C MET A 181 -1.87 -6.42 -15.24
N SER A 182 -2.88 -6.25 -16.11
CA SER A 182 -2.88 -6.78 -17.49
C SER A 182 -1.77 -6.22 -18.39
N SER A 183 -1.27 -5.00 -18.09
CA SER A 183 -0.19 -4.34 -18.84
C SER A 183 1.22 -4.61 -18.30
N MET A 184 1.36 -5.48 -17.30
CA MET A 184 2.63 -5.77 -16.65
C MET A 184 3.62 -6.43 -17.67
N PRO A 185 4.87 -5.94 -17.77
CA PRO A 185 5.89 -6.53 -18.62
C PRO A 185 6.16 -8.00 -18.26
N LYS A 186 6.43 -8.86 -19.25
CA LYS A 186 6.68 -10.29 -19.04
C LYS A 186 7.77 -10.58 -17.98
N GLY A 187 8.87 -9.83 -17.99
CA GLY A 187 9.94 -9.98 -17.00
C GLY A 187 9.47 -9.68 -15.59
N LEU A 188 8.66 -8.64 -15.41
CA LEU A 188 8.08 -8.30 -14.11
C LEU A 188 7.06 -9.35 -13.67
N THR A 189 6.21 -9.82 -14.59
CA THR A 189 5.26 -10.92 -14.32
C THR A 189 5.97 -12.18 -13.82
N ALA A 190 7.08 -12.55 -14.46
CA ALA A 190 7.86 -13.72 -14.05
C ALA A 190 8.50 -13.54 -12.68
N SER A 191 9.13 -12.38 -12.42
CA SER A 191 9.80 -12.11 -11.14
C SER A 191 8.82 -12.02 -9.98
N THR A 192 7.69 -11.34 -10.15
CA THR A 192 6.66 -11.25 -9.10
C THR A 192 5.93 -12.57 -8.88
N GLY A 193 5.72 -13.37 -9.94
CA GLY A 193 5.16 -14.71 -9.82
C GLY A 193 6.09 -15.67 -9.05
N MET A 194 7.41 -15.55 -9.25
CA MET A 194 8.40 -16.30 -8.44
C MET A 194 8.41 -15.84 -6.99
N ASP A 195 8.24 -14.55 -6.73
CA ASP A 195 8.08 -14.00 -5.39
C ASP A 195 6.86 -14.59 -4.68
N ALA A 196 5.70 -14.63 -5.35
CA ALA A 196 4.50 -15.26 -4.81
C ALA A 196 4.69 -16.76 -4.51
N LEU A 197 5.38 -17.49 -5.40
CA LEU A 197 5.70 -18.90 -5.17
C LEU A 197 6.64 -19.08 -3.97
N THR A 198 7.64 -18.23 -3.84
CA THR A 198 8.56 -18.22 -2.69
C THR A 198 7.81 -17.98 -1.39
N HIS A 199 6.92 -16.99 -1.33
CA HIS A 199 6.09 -16.72 -0.16
C HIS A 199 5.21 -17.94 0.20
N ALA A 200 4.62 -18.61 -0.78
CA ALA A 200 3.80 -19.80 -0.54
C ALA A 200 4.64 -20.94 0.06
N ILE A 201 5.85 -21.18 -0.46
CA ILE A 201 6.77 -22.20 0.06
C ILE A 201 7.24 -21.83 1.48
N GLU A 202 7.64 -20.59 1.71
CA GLU A 202 8.07 -20.10 3.02
C GLU A 202 6.95 -20.19 4.05
N GLY A 203 5.73 -19.77 3.68
CA GLY A 203 4.55 -19.91 4.54
C GLY A 203 4.27 -21.35 4.95
N TYR A 204 4.45 -22.29 4.02
CA TYR A 204 4.27 -23.72 4.31
C TYR A 204 5.39 -24.32 5.17
N THR A 205 6.64 -23.88 4.96
CA THR A 205 7.82 -24.48 5.60
C THR A 205 8.26 -23.78 6.89
N THR A 206 7.74 -22.58 7.19
CA THR A 206 8.13 -21.85 8.41
C THR A 206 7.75 -22.59 9.67
N LYS A 207 8.61 -22.49 10.71
CA LYS A 207 8.33 -23.10 12.02
C LYS A 207 7.10 -22.55 12.72
N ALA A 208 6.65 -21.37 12.32
CA ALA A 208 5.44 -20.72 12.83
C ALA A 208 4.18 -21.08 12.05
N ALA A 209 4.29 -21.93 11.01
CA ALA A 209 3.14 -22.36 10.22
C ALA A 209 2.13 -23.12 11.09
N TRP A 210 0.87 -22.93 10.79
CA TRP A 210 -0.25 -23.64 11.39
C TRP A 210 -1.34 -23.85 10.33
N GLU A 211 -2.12 -24.91 10.49
CA GLU A 211 -3.22 -25.23 9.59
C GLU A 211 -4.39 -24.25 9.77
N MET A 212 -4.91 -23.76 8.64
CA MET A 212 -6.07 -22.88 8.56
C MET A 212 -7.23 -23.62 7.90
#